data_1b43154c246ccedba6cfa147b94cbac2
#
_entry.id   1b43154c246ccedba6cfa147b94cbac2
#
_cell.length_a   1.000
_cell.length_b   1.000
_cell.length_c   1.000
_cell.angle_alpha   90.00
_cell.angle_beta   90.00
_cell.angle_gamma   90.00
#
_symmetry.space_group_name_H-M   'P 1'
#
loop_
_entity.id
_entity.type
_entity.pdbx_description
1 polymer ?
#
loop_
_entity_poly.entity_id
_entity_poly.type
_entity_poly.pdbx_seq_one_letter_code
_entity_poly.pdbx_strand_id
1 'polypeptide(L)'
;MRFTKMQGCGNDYIYVNAMEERVESPGRLAKAVSDRHFGIGADGLILIGASKTADFSMEMYNADGSKGAMCGNGIRCVGKYVYEHGMTRKTTLTIETVSGNRVIHLQIGRASCRERV
;
A
#
# COMPACT_ATOMS: atom_id res chain seq x y z
N MET A 1 0.76 13.64 8.84
CA MET A 1 0.34 12.63 7.86
C MET A 1 0.11 11.30 8.56
N ARG A 2 -0.98 10.66 8.26
CA ARG A 2 -1.26 9.33 8.79
C ARG A 2 -0.68 8.27 7.85
N PHE A 3 -0.03 7.30 8.43
CA PHE A 3 0.53 6.19 7.67
C PHE A 3 0.43 4.90 8.49
N THR A 4 0.52 3.78 7.79
CA THR A 4 0.62 2.46 8.40
C THR A 4 1.80 1.74 7.79
N LYS A 5 2.67 1.19 8.61
CA LYS A 5 3.78 0.37 8.14
C LYS A 5 3.37 -1.10 8.24
N MET A 6 3.43 -1.81 7.13
CA MET A 6 3.04 -3.21 7.06
C MET A 6 4.15 -4.04 6.44
N GLN A 7 4.24 -5.30 6.84
CA GLN A 7 5.23 -6.23 6.35
C GLN A 7 4.55 -7.46 5.75
N GLY A 8 5.00 -7.87 4.57
CA GLY A 8 4.58 -9.10 3.93
C GLY A 8 5.78 -9.82 3.34
N CYS A 9 6.04 -11.06 3.79
CA CYS A 9 7.11 -11.93 3.26
C CYS A 9 8.48 -11.26 3.18
N GLY A 10 8.86 -10.49 4.20
CA GLY A 10 10.16 -9.83 4.27
C GLY A 10 10.23 -8.44 3.67
N ASN A 11 9.21 -7.99 2.96
CA ASN A 11 9.12 -6.64 2.43
C ASN A 11 8.29 -5.77 3.35
N ASP A 12 8.77 -4.58 3.69
CA ASP A 12 8.02 -3.63 4.48
C ASP A 12 7.76 -2.36 3.68
N TYR A 13 6.52 -1.89 3.71
CA TYR A 13 6.09 -0.70 3.02
C TYR A 13 5.32 0.22 3.95
N ILE A 14 5.36 1.51 3.63
CA ILE A 14 4.54 2.51 4.30
C ILE A 14 3.33 2.75 3.43
N TYR A 15 2.14 2.64 4.02
CA TYR A 15 0.86 2.78 3.33
C TYR A 15 0.22 4.09 3.72
N VAL A 16 -0.20 4.86 2.73
CA VAL A 16 -0.91 6.11 2.92
C VAL A 16 -2.22 6.07 2.15
N ASN A 17 -3.30 6.46 2.82
CA ASN A 17 -4.60 6.60 2.17
C ASN A 17 -4.64 7.92 1.41
N ALA A 18 -4.39 7.86 0.11
CA ALA A 18 -4.37 9.03 -0.75
C ALA A 18 -5.76 9.61 -1.01
N MET A 19 -6.82 8.93 -0.59
CA MET A 19 -8.17 9.48 -0.65
C MET A 19 -8.43 10.47 0.48
N GLU A 20 -7.74 10.34 1.60
CA GLU A 20 -7.85 11.24 2.75
C GLU A 20 -6.75 12.29 2.77
N GLU A 21 -5.58 11.95 2.26
CA GLU A 21 -4.41 12.82 2.30
C GLU A 21 -3.86 13.06 0.91
N ARG A 22 -3.62 14.32 0.60
CA ARG A 22 -3.05 14.71 -0.67
C ARG A 22 -1.53 14.54 -0.62
N VAL A 23 -0.99 13.77 -1.57
CA VAL A 23 0.44 13.56 -1.71
C VAL A 23 0.87 14.17 -3.04
N GLU A 24 1.56 15.31 -2.99
CA GLU A 24 1.92 16.04 -4.21
C GLU A 24 3.16 15.48 -4.91
N SER A 25 4.12 14.98 -4.13
CA SER A 25 5.38 14.46 -4.65
C SER A 25 5.65 13.09 -4.07
N PRO A 26 4.97 12.03 -4.55
CA PRO A 26 5.08 10.70 -3.95
C PRO A 26 6.50 10.14 -3.96
N GLY A 27 7.25 10.35 -5.04
CA GLY A 27 8.63 9.86 -5.11
C GLY A 27 9.54 10.50 -4.07
N ARG A 28 9.41 11.81 -3.85
CA ARG A 28 10.18 12.52 -2.82
C ARG A 28 9.79 12.05 -1.42
N LEU A 29 8.50 11.87 -1.19
CA LEU A 29 8.00 11.37 0.08
C LEU A 29 8.51 9.95 0.32
N ALA A 30 8.46 9.08 -0.69
CA ALA A 30 8.95 7.71 -0.58
C ALA A 30 10.42 7.67 -0.17
N LYS A 31 11.25 8.49 -0.80
CA LYS A 31 12.66 8.56 -0.49
C LYS A 31 12.89 9.03 0.95
N ALA A 32 12.16 10.06 1.38
CA ALA A 32 12.32 10.61 2.72
C ALA A 32 11.86 9.64 3.81
N VAL A 33 10.68 9.03 3.66
CA VAL A 33 10.12 8.15 4.71
C VAL A 33 10.78 6.78 4.73
N SER A 34 11.33 6.34 3.62
CA SER A 34 11.98 5.02 3.53
C SER A 34 13.37 5.00 4.14
N ASP A 35 13.98 6.15 4.36
CA ASP A 35 15.31 6.25 4.98
C ASP A 35 15.28 5.61 6.37
N ARG A 36 16.17 4.64 6.61
CA ARG A 36 16.18 3.89 7.85
C ARG A 36 16.90 4.62 8.99
N HIS A 37 17.60 5.71 8.67
CA HIS A 37 18.30 6.53 9.67
C HIS A 37 17.51 7.79 10.04
N PHE A 38 16.99 8.50 9.06
CA PHE A 38 16.34 9.79 9.25
C PHE A 38 14.84 9.78 9.01
N GLY A 39 14.32 8.69 8.42
CA GLY A 39 12.90 8.51 8.18
C GLY A 39 12.32 7.39 9.03
N ILE A 40 11.19 6.86 8.58
CA ILE A 40 10.51 5.75 9.25
C ILE A 40 11.23 4.43 8.98
N GLY A 41 11.83 4.30 7.79
CA GLY A 41 12.51 3.10 7.35
C GLY A 41 11.56 2.09 6.71
N ALA A 42 11.71 1.88 5.41
CA ALA A 42 10.89 0.92 4.68
C ALA A 42 11.52 0.61 3.33
N ASP A 43 10.99 -0.41 2.65
CA ASP A 43 11.38 -0.73 1.28
C ASP A 43 10.73 0.21 0.27
N GLY A 44 9.69 0.91 0.65
CA GLY A 44 9.04 1.88 -0.20
C GLY A 44 7.73 2.40 0.37
N LEU A 45 7.01 3.13 -0.48
CA LEU A 45 5.74 3.77 -0.17
C LEU A 45 4.66 3.23 -1.10
N ILE A 46 3.49 2.94 -0.54
CA ILE A 46 2.32 2.57 -1.32
C ILE A 46 1.20 3.55 -1.02
N LEU A 47 0.66 4.15 -2.08
CA LEU A 47 -0.50 5.02 -2.00
C LEU A 47 -1.73 4.22 -2.38
N ILE A 48 -2.76 4.28 -1.54
CA ILE A 48 -4.05 3.64 -1.79
C ILE A 48 -5.02 4.72 -2.20
N GLY A 49 -5.61 4.58 -3.38
CA GLY A 49 -6.51 5.57 -3.93
C GLY A 49 -7.80 4.98 -4.44
N ALA A 50 -8.66 5.86 -4.96
CA ALA A 50 -9.87 5.46 -5.63
C ALA A 50 -9.58 4.95 -7.03
N SER A 51 -10.49 4.16 -7.58
CA SER A 51 -10.39 3.66 -8.94
C SER A 51 -11.75 3.76 -9.62
N LYS A 52 -11.74 4.02 -10.92
CA LYS A 52 -12.96 4.01 -11.74
C LYS A 52 -13.28 2.62 -12.29
N THR A 53 -12.31 1.72 -12.30
CA THR A 53 -12.43 0.40 -12.91
C THR A 53 -12.31 -0.75 -11.91
N ALA A 54 -11.90 -0.44 -10.69
CA ALA A 54 -11.67 -1.43 -9.63
C ALA A 54 -12.19 -0.90 -8.30
N ASP A 55 -12.09 -1.72 -7.25
CA ASP A 55 -12.52 -1.27 -5.91
C ASP A 55 -11.59 -0.19 -5.37
N PHE A 56 -10.29 -0.34 -5.58
CA PHE A 56 -9.26 0.62 -5.16
C PHE A 56 -8.13 0.63 -6.17
N SER A 57 -7.27 1.63 -6.06
CA SER A 57 -6.03 1.69 -6.82
C SER A 57 -4.84 1.68 -5.88
N MET A 58 -3.68 1.25 -6.38
CA MET A 58 -2.43 1.38 -5.67
C MET A 58 -1.34 1.94 -6.57
N GLU A 59 -0.53 2.81 -6.01
CA GLU A 59 0.71 3.27 -6.63
C GLU A 59 1.86 2.94 -5.70
N MET A 60 2.91 2.33 -6.23
CA MET A 60 4.07 1.93 -5.46
C MET A 60 5.29 2.75 -5.84
N TYR A 61 6.02 3.20 -4.84
CA TYR A 61 7.27 3.93 -5.01
C TYR A 61 8.36 3.25 -4.22
N ASN A 62 9.51 3.03 -4.85
CA ASN A 62 10.65 2.41 -4.21
C ASN A 62 11.31 3.36 -3.21
N ALA A 63 12.19 2.82 -2.38
CA ALA A 63 12.90 3.62 -1.37
C ALA A 63 13.75 4.74 -1.97
N ASP A 64 14.19 4.59 -3.22
CA ASP A 64 14.96 5.61 -3.94
C ASP A 64 14.09 6.70 -4.57
N GLY A 65 12.76 6.58 -4.43
CA GLY A 65 11.80 7.52 -4.98
C GLY A 65 11.28 7.18 -6.37
N SER A 66 11.82 6.17 -7.02
CA SER A 66 11.35 5.76 -8.33
C SER A 66 10.01 5.05 -8.25
N LYS A 67 9.17 5.22 -9.27
CA LYS A 67 7.89 4.52 -9.34
C LYS A 67 8.14 3.04 -9.61
N GLY A 68 7.57 2.20 -8.77
CA GLY A 68 7.71 0.75 -8.88
C GLY A 68 6.56 0.09 -9.60
N ALA A 69 6.79 -1.16 -10.00
CA ALA A 69 5.74 -2.03 -10.50
C ALA A 69 4.98 -2.67 -9.34
N MET A 70 3.91 -3.41 -9.67
CA MET A 70 3.11 -4.10 -8.67
C MET A 70 3.97 -5.14 -7.92
N CYS A 71 3.83 -5.16 -6.59
CA CYS A 71 4.42 -6.18 -5.71
C CYS A 71 3.30 -7.04 -5.14
N GLY A 72 3.40 -8.36 -5.32
CA GLY A 72 2.37 -9.27 -4.83
C GLY A 72 2.13 -9.20 -3.33
N ASN A 73 3.19 -9.04 -2.55
CA ASN A 73 3.07 -8.86 -1.10
C ASN A 73 2.46 -7.50 -0.75
N GLY A 74 2.83 -6.47 -1.49
CA GLY A 74 2.27 -5.14 -1.30
C GLY A 74 0.78 -5.08 -1.57
N ILE A 75 0.31 -5.73 -2.63
CA ILE A 75 -1.12 -5.70 -2.96
C ILE A 75 -1.96 -6.45 -1.92
N ARG A 76 -1.44 -7.52 -1.34
CA ARG A 76 -2.13 -8.23 -0.26
C ARG A 76 -2.27 -7.33 0.97
N CYS A 77 -1.25 -6.57 1.29
CA CYS A 77 -1.30 -5.61 2.39
C CYS A 77 -2.27 -4.47 2.11
N VAL A 78 -2.41 -4.04 0.86
CA VAL A 78 -3.45 -3.07 0.48
C VAL A 78 -4.83 -3.63 0.80
N GLY A 79 -5.11 -4.88 0.44
CA GLY A 79 -6.37 -5.52 0.76
C GLY A 79 -6.65 -5.57 2.26
N LYS A 80 -5.65 -5.98 3.04
CA LYS A 80 -5.75 -6.00 4.50
C LYS A 80 -6.02 -4.60 5.05
N TYR A 81 -5.30 -3.60 4.56
CA TYR A 81 -5.45 -2.22 5.00
C TYR A 81 -6.89 -1.74 4.81
N VAL A 82 -7.43 -1.86 3.59
CA VAL A 82 -8.76 -1.33 3.30
C VAL A 82 -9.86 -2.07 4.08
N TYR A 83 -9.68 -3.35 4.30
CA TYR A 83 -10.64 -4.14 5.09
C TYR A 83 -10.61 -3.74 6.56
N GLU A 84 -9.43 -3.67 7.16
CA GLU A 84 -9.28 -3.38 8.59
C GLU A 84 -9.61 -1.91 8.93
N HIS A 85 -9.43 -0.99 7.99
CA HIS A 85 -9.80 0.41 8.18
C HIS A 85 -11.26 0.70 7.85
N GLY A 86 -12.07 -0.33 7.61
CA GLY A 86 -13.49 -0.17 7.36
C GLY A 86 -13.84 0.46 6.01
N MET A 87 -12.89 0.49 5.07
CA MET A 87 -13.10 1.08 3.75
C MET A 87 -13.91 0.15 2.84
N THR A 88 -13.98 -1.12 3.16
CA THR A 88 -14.74 -2.13 2.44
C THR A 88 -15.13 -3.26 3.38
N ARG A 89 -16.22 -3.96 3.03
CA ARG A 89 -16.62 -5.22 3.69
C ARG A 89 -16.39 -6.42 2.79
N LYS A 90 -15.93 -6.18 1.58
CA LYS A 90 -15.69 -7.25 0.61
C LYS A 90 -14.43 -8.01 0.98
N THR A 91 -14.45 -9.31 0.76
CA THR A 91 -13.28 -10.17 0.95
C THR A 91 -12.63 -10.56 -0.37
N THR A 92 -13.31 -10.30 -1.49
CA THR A 92 -12.74 -10.39 -2.83
C THR A 92 -12.69 -8.99 -3.40
N LEU A 93 -11.48 -8.52 -3.68
CA LEU A 93 -11.23 -7.14 -4.10
C LEU A 93 -10.49 -7.09 -5.41
N THR A 94 -10.83 -6.10 -6.23
CA THR A 94 -10.06 -5.78 -7.42
C THR A 94 -9.28 -4.51 -7.15
N ILE A 95 -7.98 -4.54 -7.39
CA ILE A 95 -7.07 -3.42 -7.19
C ILE A 95 -6.46 -3.04 -8.53
N GLU A 96 -6.63 -1.78 -8.89
CA GLU A 96 -5.99 -1.23 -10.08
C GLU A 96 -4.52 -0.96 -9.80
N THR A 97 -3.64 -1.51 -10.64
CA THR A 97 -2.19 -1.31 -10.54
C THR A 97 -1.64 -0.78 -11.86
N VAL A 98 -0.39 -0.38 -11.89
CA VAL A 98 0.29 0.03 -13.11
C VAL A 98 0.34 -1.11 -14.14
N SER A 99 0.26 -2.36 -13.69
CA SER A 99 0.26 -3.56 -14.55
C SER A 99 -1.15 -4.07 -14.87
N GLY A 100 -2.19 -3.30 -14.55
CA GLY A 100 -3.58 -3.67 -14.76
C GLY A 100 -4.29 -4.03 -13.46
N ASN A 101 -5.55 -4.42 -13.58
CA ASN A 101 -6.34 -4.79 -12.42
C ASN A 101 -5.97 -6.18 -11.92
N ARG A 102 -5.86 -6.32 -10.61
CA ARG A 102 -5.58 -7.60 -9.94
C ARG A 102 -6.68 -7.93 -8.95
N VAL A 103 -7.03 -9.19 -8.87
CA VAL A 103 -8.03 -9.68 -7.92
C VAL A 103 -7.31 -10.31 -6.74
N ILE A 104 -7.71 -9.93 -5.53
CA ILE A 104 -7.17 -10.52 -4.30
C ILE A 104 -8.31 -11.07 -3.46
N HIS A 105 -8.02 -12.15 -2.76
CA HIS A 105 -8.96 -12.80 -1.84
C HIS A 105 -8.42 -12.69 -0.43
N LEU A 106 -9.23 -12.14 0.47
CA LEU A 106 -8.86 -11.98 1.86
C LEU A 106 -9.40 -13.14 2.68
N GLN A 107 -8.57 -13.70 3.54
CA GLN A 107 -9.01 -14.66 4.56
C GLN A 107 -9.17 -13.89 5.85
N ILE A 108 -10.40 -13.82 6.35
CA ILE A 108 -10.69 -13.17 7.63
C ILE A 108 -10.01 -13.95 8.74
N GLY A 109 -9.24 -13.24 9.58
CA GLY A 109 -8.50 -13.84 10.68
C GLY A 109 -7.16 -14.47 10.32
N ARG A 110 -6.81 -14.51 9.02
CA ARG A 110 -5.50 -14.96 8.55
C ARG A 110 -4.98 -13.97 7.52
N ALA A 111 -4.42 -12.89 8.00
CA ALA A 111 -3.77 -11.96 7.10
C ALA A 111 -2.42 -12.50 6.66
N SER A 112 -2.16 -12.47 5.35
CA SER A 112 -0.84 -12.79 4.81
C SER A 112 0.16 -11.67 5.09
N CYS A 113 -0.29 -10.56 5.65
CA CYS A 113 0.51 -9.39 5.98
C CYS A 113 0.42 -9.12 7.47
N ARG A 114 1.53 -8.63 8.06
CA ARG A 114 1.57 -8.22 9.46
C ARG A 114 1.63 -6.71 9.53
N GLU A 115 0.69 -6.13 10.26
CA GLU A 115 0.67 -4.70 10.53
C GLU A 115 1.63 -4.37 11.66
N ARG A 116 2.39 -3.26 11.48
CA ARG A 116 3.24 -2.69 12.52
C ARG A 116 2.88 -1.22 12.68
N VAL A 117 2.66 -0.84 13.88
CA VAL A 117 2.36 0.55 14.23
C VAL A 117 3.62 1.26 14.65
#